data_9a97147cf05b6dc1672c8a8760daafef
#
_entry.id   9a97147cf05b6dc1672c8a8760daafef
#
_cell.length_a   1.000
_cell.length_b   1.000
_cell.length_c   1.000
_cell.angle_alpha   90.00
_cell.angle_beta   90.00
_cell.angle_gamma   90.00
#
_symmetry.space_group_name_H-M   'P 1'
#
loop_
_entity.id
_entity.type
_entity.pdbx_description
1 polymer ?
#
loop_
_entity_poly.entity_id
_entity_poly.type
_entity_poly.pdbx_seq_one_letter_code
_entity_poly.pdbx_strand_id
1 'polypeptide(L)'
;ASYLRKTFTAPAGESKRLYITAKGLYAAWLNGKRVGDKVLAPGSFTADKHLGAQTYDVTALVRDGENELLIALGDGWYRSTSGVDGDRDLFGKEVAVLFQLEVDGKAVCVSDDDMEATQCGPIRQNDLQQGEVYDARLEGELSGWHGVKTEPNSLPITGMNTVPIREQEAFAGRLLRTPNGETVLDFGQNMAGYVEMKLTAHAGQKIKLLCGEALDENGNFTQENFQDRNRHK
;
A
#
# COMPACT_ATOMS: atom_id res chain seq x y z
N ALA A 1 6.52 -7.29 1.83
CA ALA A 1 5.49 -6.85 2.78
C ALA A 1 5.33 -7.86 3.90
N SER A 2 4.87 -7.40 5.05
CA SER A 2 4.40 -8.25 6.14
C SER A 2 2.87 -8.33 6.07
N TYR A 3 2.32 -9.53 6.16
CA TYR A 3 0.88 -9.75 6.22
C TYR A 3 0.53 -10.15 7.64
N LEU A 4 -0.52 -9.54 8.18
CA LEU A 4 -1.03 -9.83 9.52
C LEU A 4 -2.49 -10.25 9.41
N ARG A 5 -2.91 -11.22 10.21
CA ARG A 5 -4.32 -11.59 10.30
C ARG A 5 -4.79 -11.68 11.74
N LYS A 6 -6.08 -11.47 11.91
CA LYS A 6 -6.79 -11.77 13.14
C LYS A 6 -8.19 -12.29 12.83
N THR A 7 -8.54 -13.42 13.45
CA THR A 7 -9.92 -13.89 13.48
C THR A 7 -10.61 -13.38 14.74
N PHE A 8 -11.88 -13.05 14.64
CA PHE A 8 -12.66 -12.53 15.77
C PHE A 8 -14.15 -12.83 15.58
N THR A 9 -14.89 -12.82 16.68
CA THR A 9 -16.34 -12.94 16.67
C THR A 9 -16.98 -11.59 16.91
N ALA A 10 -17.86 -11.16 16.01
CA ALA A 10 -18.63 -9.94 16.18
C ALA A 10 -20.08 -10.23 16.54
N PRO A 11 -20.69 -9.51 17.50
CA PRO A 11 -22.12 -9.57 17.75
C PRO A 11 -22.90 -8.90 16.62
N ALA A 12 -24.20 -9.17 16.55
CA ALA A 12 -25.12 -8.37 15.75
C ALA A 12 -25.08 -6.90 16.21
N GLY A 13 -25.17 -5.97 15.26
CA GLY A 13 -25.16 -4.54 15.56
C GLY A 13 -25.42 -3.70 14.32
N GLU A 14 -25.88 -2.48 14.55
CA GLU A 14 -26.28 -1.56 13.48
C GLU A 14 -25.10 -0.77 12.89
N SER A 15 -24.08 -0.46 13.69
CA SER A 15 -22.93 0.34 13.29
C SER A 15 -21.63 -0.41 13.59
N LYS A 16 -20.82 -0.67 12.57
CA LYS A 16 -19.53 -1.34 12.72
C LYS A 16 -18.43 -0.44 12.14
N ARG A 17 -17.44 -0.09 12.96
CA ARG A 17 -16.38 0.87 12.58
C ARG A 17 -15.00 0.31 12.85
N LEU A 18 -14.10 0.48 11.90
CA LEU A 18 -12.68 0.18 12.03
C LEU A 18 -11.88 1.48 12.12
N TYR A 19 -11.16 1.65 13.21
CA TYR A 19 -10.14 2.66 13.40
C TYR A 19 -8.79 2.00 13.21
N ILE A 20 -7.95 2.53 12.31
CA ILE A 20 -6.70 1.87 11.96
C ILE A 20 -5.63 2.89 11.58
N THR A 21 -4.40 2.62 11.99
CA THR A 21 -3.19 3.32 11.56
C THR A 21 -2.02 2.36 11.46
N ALA A 22 -0.91 2.78 10.87
CA ALA A 22 0.30 1.99 10.79
C ALA A 22 1.57 2.84 10.90
N LYS A 23 2.61 2.25 11.42
CA LYS A 23 3.99 2.64 11.16
C LYS A 23 4.40 1.99 9.85
N GLY A 24 4.37 2.74 8.76
CA GLY A 24 4.45 2.26 7.39
C GLY A 24 3.17 2.54 6.61
N LEU A 25 2.89 1.77 5.57
CA LEU A 25 1.62 1.79 4.83
C LEU A 25 0.82 0.53 5.14
N TYR A 26 -0.50 0.61 5.03
CA TYR A 26 -1.35 -0.55 5.15
C TYR A 26 -2.39 -0.66 4.04
N ALA A 27 -2.77 -1.89 3.78
CA ALA A 27 -3.96 -2.26 3.05
C ALA A 27 -4.71 -3.31 3.90
N ALA A 28 -6.03 -3.18 4.05
CA ALA A 28 -6.81 -4.06 4.91
C ALA A 28 -7.98 -4.71 4.15
N TRP A 29 -8.31 -5.92 4.53
CA TRP A 29 -9.45 -6.69 4.02
C TRP A 29 -10.22 -7.30 5.17
N LEU A 30 -11.53 -7.20 5.14
CA LEU A 30 -12.46 -7.88 6.03
C LEU A 30 -13.21 -8.95 5.24
N ASN A 31 -13.08 -10.20 5.67
CA ASN A 31 -13.70 -11.34 4.99
C ASN A 31 -13.38 -11.40 3.49
N GLY A 32 -12.14 -11.10 3.11
CA GLY A 32 -11.65 -11.07 1.74
C GLY A 32 -12.05 -9.82 0.94
N LYS A 33 -12.82 -8.88 1.49
CA LYS A 33 -13.19 -7.62 0.83
C LYS A 33 -12.35 -6.45 1.30
N ARG A 34 -11.87 -5.65 0.36
CA ARG A 34 -11.06 -4.46 0.64
C ARG A 34 -11.80 -3.48 1.56
N VAL A 35 -11.10 -2.97 2.57
CA VAL A 35 -11.60 -1.92 3.45
C VAL A 35 -11.24 -0.56 2.87
N GLY A 36 -12.28 0.22 2.55
CA GLY A 36 -12.14 1.57 2.00
C GLY A 36 -11.50 1.62 0.61
N ASP A 37 -11.28 2.83 0.13
CA ASP A 37 -10.81 3.16 -1.21
C ASP A 37 -9.48 3.94 -1.21
N LYS A 38 -8.86 4.12 -0.04
CA LYS A 38 -7.62 4.87 0.09
C LYS A 38 -6.44 4.03 -0.35
N VAL A 39 -5.56 4.61 -1.13
CA VAL A 39 -4.24 4.06 -1.45
C VAL A 39 -3.17 4.78 -0.63
N LEU A 40 -2.04 4.12 -0.37
CA LEU A 40 -0.95 4.63 0.46
C LEU A 40 -1.41 5.07 1.86
N ALA A 41 -2.44 4.42 2.44
CA ALA A 41 -2.87 4.69 3.79
C ALA A 41 -1.82 4.21 4.83
N PRO A 42 -1.63 4.90 5.94
CA PRO A 42 -2.36 6.05 6.46
C PRO A 42 -1.96 7.38 5.83
N GLY A 43 -1.01 7.44 4.93
CA GLY A 43 -0.44 8.65 4.36
C GLY A 43 0.87 9.05 5.04
N SER A 44 1.37 10.24 4.72
CA SER A 44 2.59 10.80 5.31
C SER A 44 2.25 11.66 6.52
N PHE A 45 2.95 11.44 7.63
CA PHE A 45 2.87 12.24 8.86
C PHE A 45 4.18 12.10 9.66
N THR A 46 4.35 12.92 10.67
CA THR A 46 5.55 12.93 11.52
C THR A 46 5.42 11.81 12.57
N ALA A 47 5.82 10.59 12.16
CA ALA A 47 5.54 9.34 12.88
C ALA A 47 6.26 9.19 14.22
N ASP A 48 7.18 10.09 14.58
CA ASP A 48 7.79 10.20 15.91
C ASP A 48 7.02 11.12 16.86
N LYS A 49 6.02 11.86 16.37
CA LYS A 49 5.20 12.79 17.16
C LYS A 49 3.78 12.32 17.38
N HIS A 50 3.17 11.71 16.38
CA HIS A 50 1.79 11.21 16.45
C HIS A 50 1.57 10.12 15.40
N LEU A 51 0.46 9.40 15.52
CA LEU A 51 -0.03 8.46 14.52
C LEU A 51 -1.32 9.00 13.91
N GLY A 52 -1.34 9.12 12.58
CA GLY A 52 -2.52 9.53 11.83
C GLY A 52 -3.45 8.34 11.55
N ALA A 53 -4.64 8.32 12.13
CA ALA A 53 -5.58 7.20 12.00
C ALA A 53 -6.69 7.49 11.00
N GLN A 54 -7.13 6.44 10.31
CA GLN A 54 -8.34 6.43 9.48
C GLN A 54 -9.47 5.74 10.20
N THR A 55 -10.69 6.18 9.88
CA THR A 55 -11.94 5.54 10.32
C THR A 55 -12.69 5.07 9.09
N TYR A 56 -13.13 3.81 9.11
CA TYR A 56 -13.93 3.21 8.06
C TYR A 56 -15.25 2.69 8.63
N ASP A 57 -16.35 2.97 7.93
CA ASP A 57 -17.59 2.23 8.12
C ASP A 57 -17.43 0.85 7.47
N VAL A 58 -17.48 -0.18 8.29
CA VAL A 58 -17.31 -1.57 7.87
C VAL A 58 -18.57 -2.41 8.11
N THR A 59 -19.72 -1.74 8.34
CA THR A 59 -21.00 -2.40 8.64
C THR A 59 -21.35 -3.44 7.60
N ALA A 60 -21.15 -3.16 6.31
CA ALA A 60 -21.44 -4.10 5.22
C ALA A 60 -20.37 -5.21 5.04
N LEU A 61 -19.23 -5.12 5.73
CA LEU A 61 -18.12 -6.05 5.58
C LEU A 61 -18.04 -7.05 6.74
N VAL A 62 -18.43 -6.64 7.95
CA VAL A 62 -18.38 -7.45 9.15
C VAL A 62 -19.70 -8.21 9.31
N ARG A 63 -19.60 -9.54 9.40
CA ARG A 63 -20.72 -10.46 9.62
C ARG A 63 -21.00 -10.62 11.12
N ASP A 64 -22.19 -11.00 11.47
CA ASP A 64 -22.48 -11.55 12.80
C ASP A 64 -21.80 -12.93 12.91
N GLY A 65 -21.11 -13.19 14.01
CA GLY A 65 -20.28 -14.38 14.18
C GLY A 65 -18.85 -14.21 13.73
N GLU A 66 -18.26 -15.23 13.13
CA GLU A 66 -16.84 -15.27 12.80
C GLU A 66 -16.45 -14.35 11.63
N ASN A 67 -15.35 -13.66 11.80
CA ASN A 67 -14.76 -12.74 10.82
C ASN A 67 -13.24 -12.90 10.78
N GLU A 68 -12.64 -12.50 9.65
CA GLU A 68 -11.20 -12.36 9.49
C GLU A 68 -10.86 -10.95 9.04
N LEU A 69 -9.90 -10.34 9.72
CA LEU A 69 -9.22 -9.13 9.28
C LEU A 69 -7.82 -9.51 8.81
N LEU A 70 -7.53 -9.25 7.54
CA LEU A 70 -6.21 -9.38 6.93
C LEU A 70 -5.65 -7.99 6.65
N ILE A 71 -4.37 -7.76 6.97
CA ILE A 71 -3.68 -6.50 6.77
C ILE A 71 -2.34 -6.77 6.09
N ALA A 72 -2.05 -6.08 4.98
CA ALA A 72 -0.72 -6.03 4.41
C ALA A 72 -0.03 -4.73 4.83
N LEU A 73 1.21 -4.82 5.32
CA LEU A 73 2.05 -3.68 5.70
C LEU A 73 3.17 -3.47 4.71
N GLY A 74 3.32 -2.22 4.28
CA GLY A 74 4.42 -1.74 3.44
C GLY A 74 5.34 -0.77 4.19
N ASP A 75 6.50 -0.49 3.61
CA ASP A 75 7.53 0.38 4.22
C ASP A 75 7.05 1.83 4.36
N GLY A 76 6.41 2.37 3.34
CA GLY A 76 5.86 3.72 3.33
C GLY A 76 6.89 4.80 3.65
N TRP A 77 6.44 5.98 4.01
CA TRP A 77 7.33 7.07 4.46
C TRP A 77 8.02 6.79 5.80
N TYR A 78 7.61 5.72 6.49
CA TYR A 78 8.15 5.37 7.80
C TYR A 78 9.58 4.83 7.71
N ARG A 79 9.82 3.88 6.77
CA ARG A 79 11.12 3.23 6.63
C ARG A 79 11.63 3.07 5.20
N SER A 80 10.88 3.49 4.17
CA SER A 80 11.39 3.49 2.79
C SER A 80 12.58 4.42 2.63
N THR A 81 13.29 4.22 1.53
CA THR A 81 14.25 5.20 1.04
C THR A 81 13.57 6.55 0.87
N SER A 82 14.15 7.61 1.40
CA SER A 82 13.58 8.96 1.41
C SER A 82 14.65 10.02 1.21
N GLY A 83 14.23 11.18 0.71
CA GLY A 83 15.10 12.33 0.52
C GLY A 83 16.10 12.18 -0.62
N VAL A 84 16.92 13.21 -0.77
CA VAL A 84 17.92 13.35 -1.84
C VAL A 84 19.10 12.40 -1.66
N ASP A 85 19.46 12.14 -0.41
CA ASP A 85 20.62 11.32 -0.05
C ASP A 85 20.30 9.83 0.06
N GLY A 86 19.01 9.48 -0.09
CA GLY A 86 18.54 8.09 -0.09
C GLY A 86 18.57 7.44 1.30
N ASP A 87 18.34 8.22 2.35
CA ASP A 87 18.25 7.73 3.72
C ASP A 87 17.07 6.78 3.88
N ARG A 88 17.27 5.74 4.68
CA ARG A 88 16.23 4.79 5.04
C ARG A 88 15.92 4.86 6.54
N ASP A 89 14.78 4.26 6.90
CA ASP A 89 14.39 4.07 8.31
C ASP A 89 14.22 5.39 9.07
N LEU A 90 13.75 6.45 8.40
CA LEU A 90 13.65 7.81 8.93
C LEU A 90 12.94 7.87 10.29
N PHE A 91 11.89 7.08 10.49
CA PHE A 91 11.14 7.01 11.75
C PHE A 91 11.31 5.68 12.49
N GLY A 92 11.90 4.67 11.87
CA GLY A 92 12.16 3.37 12.48
C GLY A 92 12.28 2.22 11.50
N LYS A 93 12.74 1.08 12.01
CA LYS A 93 13.07 -0.12 11.20
C LYS A 93 11.94 -1.15 11.14
N GLU A 94 11.02 -1.11 12.08
CA GLU A 94 9.94 -2.11 12.18
C GLU A 94 8.60 -1.48 11.84
N VAL A 95 7.92 -2.03 10.83
CA VAL A 95 6.54 -1.64 10.52
C VAL A 95 5.59 -2.25 11.55
N ALA A 96 4.53 -1.54 11.86
CA ALA A 96 3.54 -1.99 12.82
C ALA A 96 2.14 -1.49 12.45
N VAL A 97 1.11 -2.14 12.97
CA VAL A 97 -0.29 -1.71 12.85
C VAL A 97 -0.92 -1.54 14.22
N LEU A 98 -1.79 -0.56 14.32
CA LEU A 98 -2.64 -0.35 15.47
C LEU A 98 -4.07 -0.19 14.96
N PHE A 99 -5.00 -1.00 15.49
CA PHE A 99 -6.41 -0.90 15.12
C PHE A 99 -7.35 -1.26 16.26
N GLN A 100 -8.58 -0.75 16.14
CA GLN A 100 -9.73 -1.13 16.95
C GLN A 100 -10.96 -1.22 16.04
N LEU A 101 -11.67 -2.33 16.10
CA LEU A 101 -12.96 -2.51 15.46
C LEU A 101 -14.05 -2.52 16.51
N GLU A 102 -15.08 -1.72 16.28
CA GLU A 102 -16.21 -1.54 17.18
C GLU A 102 -17.50 -2.00 16.52
N VAL A 103 -18.41 -2.54 17.35
CA VAL A 103 -19.81 -2.74 17.03
C VAL A 103 -20.63 -1.91 18.02
N ASP A 104 -21.43 -0.99 17.52
CA ASP A 104 -22.25 -0.06 18.31
C ASP A 104 -21.47 0.65 19.44
N GLY A 105 -20.24 1.10 19.11
CA GLY A 105 -19.33 1.81 20.00
C GLY A 105 -18.63 0.94 21.04
N LYS A 106 -18.72 -0.40 20.95
CA LYS A 106 -18.00 -1.32 21.82
C LYS A 106 -16.90 -2.03 21.02
N ALA A 107 -15.68 -2.01 21.52
CA ALA A 107 -14.56 -2.72 20.91
C ALA A 107 -14.81 -4.23 20.93
N VAL A 108 -14.68 -4.86 19.77
CA VAL A 108 -14.84 -6.31 19.59
C VAL A 108 -13.58 -6.98 19.03
N CYS A 109 -12.69 -6.20 18.43
CA CYS A 109 -11.41 -6.68 17.91
C CYS A 109 -10.37 -5.55 17.98
N VAL A 110 -9.18 -5.84 18.49
CA VAL A 110 -8.06 -4.91 18.59
C VAL A 110 -6.78 -5.56 18.13
N SER A 111 -5.75 -4.77 17.83
CA SER A 111 -4.41 -5.27 17.59
C SER A 111 -3.77 -5.70 18.92
N ASP A 112 -3.42 -6.97 19.05
CA ASP A 112 -2.85 -7.59 20.25
C ASP A 112 -1.98 -8.79 19.87
N ASP A 113 -1.58 -9.60 20.85
CA ASP A 113 -0.73 -10.78 20.69
C ASP A 113 -1.43 -12.04 20.15
N ASP A 114 -2.78 -12.00 20.01
CA ASP A 114 -3.54 -13.06 19.31
C ASP A 114 -3.45 -12.95 17.78
N MET A 115 -2.78 -11.94 17.26
CA MET A 115 -2.55 -11.80 15.82
C MET A 115 -1.47 -12.76 15.34
N GLU A 116 -1.54 -13.10 14.06
CA GLU A 116 -0.49 -13.84 13.37
C GLU A 116 0.08 -13.01 12.23
N ALA A 117 1.34 -13.23 11.91
CA ALA A 117 2.06 -12.58 10.82
C ALA A 117 2.72 -13.57 9.88
N THR A 118 2.91 -13.18 8.63
CA THR A 118 3.73 -13.90 7.65
C THR A 118 4.39 -12.94 6.67
N GLN A 119 5.50 -13.37 6.08
CA GLN A 119 6.17 -12.71 4.95
C GLN A 119 6.17 -13.58 3.69
N CYS A 120 5.38 -14.65 3.66
CA CYS A 120 5.31 -15.61 2.55
C CYS A 120 4.34 -15.20 1.44
N GLY A 121 3.98 -13.91 1.33
CA GLY A 121 3.11 -13.40 0.28
C GLY A 121 3.85 -12.86 -0.95
N PRO A 122 3.11 -12.42 -1.98
CA PRO A 122 3.66 -12.04 -3.28
C PRO A 122 4.51 -10.77 -3.26
N ILE A 123 4.25 -9.80 -2.39
CA ILE A 123 5.05 -8.56 -2.32
C ILE A 123 6.35 -8.83 -1.58
N ARG A 124 7.46 -8.97 -2.31
CA ARG A 124 8.79 -9.31 -1.76
C ARG A 124 9.59 -8.09 -1.34
N GLN A 125 9.38 -6.95 -2.01
CA GLN A 125 9.94 -5.65 -1.69
C GLN A 125 8.87 -4.59 -1.95
N ASN A 126 8.84 -3.56 -1.12
CA ASN A 126 7.97 -2.40 -1.33
C ASN A 126 8.64 -1.18 -0.71
N ASP A 127 9.21 -0.36 -1.53
CA ASP A 127 9.89 0.87 -1.13
C ASP A 127 9.41 1.99 -2.05
N LEU A 128 9.08 3.15 -1.51
CA LEU A 128 8.50 4.26 -2.30
C LEU A 128 9.44 4.77 -3.39
N GLN A 129 10.75 4.70 -3.19
CA GLN A 129 11.75 5.18 -4.16
C GLN A 129 12.45 4.04 -4.91
N GLN A 130 12.68 2.89 -4.26
CA GLN A 130 13.35 1.75 -4.87
C GLN A 130 12.38 0.81 -5.61
N GLY A 131 11.08 1.02 -5.44
CA GLY A 131 10.04 0.28 -6.13
C GLY A 131 9.60 -0.99 -5.42
N GLU A 132 8.81 -1.77 -6.13
CA GLU A 132 8.21 -3.02 -5.67
C GLU A 132 8.78 -4.22 -6.42
N VAL A 133 8.98 -5.31 -5.70
CA VAL A 133 9.20 -6.64 -6.28
C VAL A 133 8.00 -7.51 -5.93
N TYR A 134 7.28 -7.94 -6.96
CA TYR A 134 6.10 -8.77 -6.85
C TYR A 134 6.32 -10.13 -7.52
N ASP A 135 6.06 -11.21 -6.82
CA ASP A 135 6.14 -12.58 -7.33
C ASP A 135 4.73 -13.20 -7.41
N ALA A 136 4.12 -13.15 -8.59
CA ALA A 136 2.77 -13.67 -8.82
C ALA A 136 2.64 -15.18 -8.58
N ARG A 137 3.75 -15.94 -8.49
CA ARG A 137 3.72 -17.36 -8.14
C ARG A 137 3.35 -17.60 -6.68
N LEU A 138 3.43 -16.55 -5.86
CA LEU A 138 3.07 -16.57 -4.43
C LEU A 138 1.67 -15.98 -4.17
N GLU A 139 0.88 -15.74 -5.22
CA GLU A 139 -0.52 -15.42 -5.08
C GLU A 139 -1.31 -16.64 -4.56
N GLY A 140 -2.40 -16.36 -3.86
CA GLY A 140 -3.27 -17.37 -3.30
C GLY A 140 -3.26 -17.38 -1.78
N GLU A 141 -3.37 -18.56 -1.20
CA GLU A 141 -3.42 -18.71 0.26
C GLU A 141 -2.06 -18.44 0.90
N LEU A 142 -2.04 -17.48 1.83
CA LEU A 142 -0.84 -17.16 2.58
C LEU A 142 -0.52 -18.29 3.58
N SER A 143 0.75 -18.62 3.73
CA SER A 143 1.25 -19.67 4.61
C SER A 143 2.35 -19.18 5.55
N GLY A 144 2.88 -20.04 6.41
CA GLY A 144 4.00 -19.70 7.28
C GLY A 144 3.65 -18.69 8.38
N TRP A 145 2.42 -18.75 8.88
CA TRP A 145 1.93 -17.88 9.96
C TRP A 145 2.65 -18.17 11.28
N HIS A 146 2.97 -17.11 12.00
CA HIS A 146 3.60 -17.15 13.33
C HIS A 146 3.06 -16.00 14.18
N GLY A 147 3.20 -16.08 15.50
CA GLY A 147 2.79 -15.03 16.43
C GLY A 147 3.51 -13.69 16.17
N VAL A 148 2.90 -12.61 16.57
CA VAL A 148 3.42 -11.26 16.47
C VAL A 148 4.13 -10.81 17.74
N LYS A 149 4.98 -9.77 17.62
CA LYS A 149 5.48 -9.00 18.75
C LYS A 149 4.57 -7.79 18.95
N THR A 150 4.15 -7.57 20.18
CA THR A 150 3.37 -6.39 20.55
C THR A 150 4.19 -5.41 21.38
N GLU A 151 3.94 -4.12 21.19
CA GLU A 151 4.52 -3.03 21.97
C GLU A 151 3.44 -2.01 22.30
N PRO A 152 3.42 -1.45 23.52
CA PRO A 152 2.46 -0.41 23.87
C PRO A 152 2.71 0.84 23.04
N ASN A 153 1.64 1.45 22.51
CA ASN A 153 1.75 2.72 21.84
C ASN A 153 1.78 3.87 22.87
N SER A 154 2.80 4.70 22.81
CA SER A 154 2.94 5.91 23.63
C SER A 154 2.65 7.21 22.88
N LEU A 155 2.45 7.14 21.56
CA LEU A 155 2.23 8.33 20.73
C LEU A 155 0.75 8.71 20.70
N PRO A 156 0.43 10.00 20.65
CA PRO A 156 -0.93 10.46 20.41
C PRO A 156 -1.47 9.90 19.09
N ILE A 157 -2.73 9.48 19.07
CA ILE A 157 -3.46 9.09 17.87
C ILE A 157 -4.36 10.23 17.47
N THR A 158 -4.25 10.70 16.24
CA THR A 158 -5.06 11.79 15.68
C THR A 158 -5.76 11.33 14.43
N GLY A 159 -6.97 11.86 14.17
CA GLY A 159 -7.60 11.66 12.87
C GLY A 159 -6.75 12.30 11.77
N MET A 160 -6.56 11.60 10.64
CA MET A 160 -5.92 12.21 9.48
C MET A 160 -6.83 13.28 8.88
N ASN A 161 -6.32 14.50 8.81
CA ASN A 161 -7.01 15.68 8.28
C ASN A 161 -6.54 16.09 6.87
N THR A 162 -5.67 15.30 6.25
CA THR A 162 -5.21 15.51 4.88
C THR A 162 -6.17 14.88 3.88
N VAL A 163 -6.19 15.43 2.66
CA VAL A 163 -6.93 14.82 1.54
C VAL A 163 -6.37 13.43 1.28
N PRO A 164 -7.19 12.37 1.32
CA PRO A 164 -6.72 11.02 1.09
C PRO A 164 -6.36 10.81 -0.39
N ILE A 165 -5.33 10.01 -0.63
CA ILE A 165 -4.97 9.55 -1.97
C ILE A 165 -5.97 8.45 -2.36
N ARG A 166 -6.57 8.58 -3.55
CA ARG A 166 -7.52 7.63 -4.13
C ARG A 166 -7.29 7.51 -5.61
N GLU A 167 -7.69 6.38 -6.16
CA GLU A 167 -7.87 6.24 -7.60
C GLU A 167 -9.01 7.16 -8.03
N GLN A 168 -8.72 8.09 -8.95
CA GLN A 168 -9.69 9.08 -9.41
C GLN A 168 -10.25 8.69 -10.77
N GLU A 169 -9.37 8.41 -11.73
CA GLU A 169 -9.72 8.19 -13.11
C GLU A 169 -8.71 7.25 -13.77
N ALA A 170 -9.18 6.45 -14.72
CA ALA A 170 -8.33 5.59 -15.54
C ALA A 170 -8.31 6.11 -16.98
N PHE A 171 -7.11 6.29 -17.52
CA PHE A 171 -6.88 6.77 -18.88
C PHE A 171 -6.40 5.65 -19.79
N ALA A 172 -7.00 5.53 -20.97
CA ALA A 172 -6.49 4.66 -22.00
C ALA A 172 -5.34 5.34 -22.75
N GLY A 173 -4.18 4.70 -22.78
CA GLY A 173 -3.03 5.19 -23.53
C GLY A 173 -3.25 5.07 -25.05
N ARG A 174 -2.89 6.11 -25.79
CA ARG A 174 -2.83 6.09 -27.25
C ARG A 174 -1.45 5.64 -27.70
N LEU A 175 -1.40 4.59 -28.52
CA LEU A 175 -0.15 4.10 -29.05
C LEU A 175 0.41 5.07 -30.10
N LEU A 176 1.68 5.44 -29.95
CA LEU A 176 2.46 6.17 -30.94
C LEU A 176 3.84 5.53 -31.15
N ARG A 177 4.43 5.76 -32.30
CA ARG A 177 5.80 5.38 -32.63
C ARG A 177 6.65 6.63 -32.76
N THR A 178 7.77 6.65 -32.07
CA THR A 178 8.73 7.75 -32.18
C THR A 178 9.60 7.61 -33.43
N PRO A 179 10.31 8.66 -33.86
CA PRO A 179 11.26 8.59 -34.96
C PRO A 179 12.35 7.52 -34.76
N ASN A 180 12.78 7.26 -33.53
CA ASN A 180 13.73 6.18 -33.17
C ASN A 180 13.08 4.79 -33.15
N GLY A 181 11.77 4.66 -33.40
CA GLY A 181 11.06 3.39 -33.44
C GLY A 181 10.59 2.87 -32.08
N GLU A 182 10.67 3.67 -31.03
CA GLU A 182 10.15 3.31 -29.70
C GLU A 182 8.62 3.23 -29.71
N THR A 183 8.08 2.34 -28.87
CA THR A 183 6.65 2.24 -28.63
C THR A 183 6.29 3.04 -27.40
N VAL A 184 5.50 4.08 -27.55
CA VAL A 184 5.06 4.95 -26.46
C VAL A 184 3.54 4.87 -26.32
N LEU A 185 3.06 4.84 -25.08
CA LEU A 185 1.66 5.04 -24.73
C LEU A 185 1.49 6.47 -24.19
N ASP A 186 0.83 7.29 -24.99
CA ASP A 186 0.53 8.68 -24.66
C ASP A 186 -0.83 8.74 -23.97
N PHE A 187 -0.87 9.22 -22.74
CA PHE A 187 -2.09 9.36 -21.94
C PHE A 187 -2.71 10.77 -22.05
N GLY A 188 -2.10 11.66 -22.85
CA GLY A 188 -2.63 12.98 -23.15
C GLY A 188 -2.45 14.04 -22.05
N GLN A 189 -1.95 13.66 -20.88
CA GLN A 189 -1.66 14.57 -19.78
C GLN A 189 -0.60 14.04 -18.83
N ASN A 190 0.05 14.94 -18.12
CA ASN A 190 0.90 14.59 -16.98
C ASN A 190 0.03 14.27 -15.76
N MET A 191 0.31 13.16 -15.06
CA MET A 191 -0.48 12.72 -13.93
C MET A 191 0.38 11.94 -12.92
N ALA A 192 -0.04 11.93 -11.67
CA ALA A 192 0.45 10.98 -10.68
C ALA A 192 -0.42 9.72 -10.72
N GLY A 193 0.18 8.54 -10.91
CA GLY A 193 -0.58 7.31 -11.06
C GLY A 193 0.30 6.08 -11.22
N TYR A 194 -0.29 5.00 -11.63
CA TYR A 194 0.38 3.74 -11.96
C TYR A 194 -0.26 3.09 -13.19
N VAL A 195 0.47 2.18 -13.81
CA VAL A 195 0.05 1.53 -15.05
C VAL A 195 -0.64 0.21 -14.74
N GLU A 196 -1.84 0.01 -15.29
CA GLU A 196 -2.49 -1.29 -15.39
C GLU A 196 -2.35 -1.80 -16.82
N MET A 197 -1.89 -3.06 -16.99
CA MET A 197 -1.69 -3.65 -18.30
C MET A 197 -2.11 -5.13 -18.31
N LYS A 198 -2.97 -5.51 -19.25
CA LYS A 198 -3.28 -6.92 -19.54
C LYS A 198 -2.33 -7.44 -20.60
N LEU A 199 -1.66 -8.53 -20.30
CA LEU A 199 -0.67 -9.13 -21.17
C LEU A 199 -0.97 -10.60 -21.44
N THR A 200 -0.64 -11.05 -22.65
CA THR A 200 -0.38 -12.46 -22.95
C THR A 200 1.10 -12.59 -23.25
N ALA A 201 1.81 -13.36 -22.45
CA ALA A 201 3.26 -13.48 -22.55
C ALA A 201 3.67 -14.96 -22.41
N HIS A 202 4.85 -15.30 -22.93
CA HIS A 202 5.44 -16.62 -22.71
C HIS A 202 6.42 -16.61 -21.52
N ALA A 203 6.72 -17.78 -20.97
CA ALA A 203 7.68 -17.92 -19.88
C ALA A 203 9.03 -17.32 -20.24
N GLY A 204 9.59 -16.51 -19.34
CA GLY A 204 10.87 -15.82 -19.53
C GLY A 204 10.80 -14.53 -20.36
N GLN A 205 9.66 -14.16 -20.91
CA GLN A 205 9.50 -12.87 -21.59
C GLN A 205 9.69 -11.72 -20.61
N LYS A 206 10.52 -10.74 -20.99
CA LYS A 206 10.73 -9.51 -20.23
C LYS A 206 10.02 -8.36 -20.92
N ILE A 207 9.26 -7.59 -20.15
CA ILE A 207 8.63 -6.36 -20.60
C ILE A 207 9.16 -5.26 -19.68
N LYS A 208 9.73 -4.23 -20.27
CA LYS A 208 10.24 -3.06 -19.56
C LYS A 208 9.33 -1.88 -19.86
N LEU A 209 8.77 -1.27 -18.83
CA LEU A 209 8.03 -0.01 -18.89
C LEU A 209 8.93 1.10 -18.35
N LEU A 210 8.97 2.21 -19.08
CA LEU A 210 9.64 3.43 -18.66
C LEU A 210 8.59 4.53 -18.64
N CYS A 211 8.50 5.26 -17.53
CA CYS A 211 7.62 6.42 -17.43
C CYS A 211 8.38 7.68 -17.82
N GLY A 212 7.71 8.59 -18.50
CA GLY A 212 8.23 9.88 -18.92
C GLY A 212 7.12 10.90 -18.98
N GLU A 213 7.46 12.19 -18.97
CA GLU A 213 6.50 13.30 -18.98
C GLU A 213 6.45 14.00 -20.34
N ALA A 214 7.50 13.89 -21.13
CA ALA A 214 7.63 14.57 -22.41
C ALA A 214 8.45 13.76 -23.41
N LEU A 215 8.34 14.12 -24.68
CA LEU A 215 9.29 13.72 -25.71
C LEU A 215 10.38 14.77 -25.82
N ASP A 216 11.55 14.40 -26.36
CA ASP A 216 12.62 15.34 -26.70
C ASP A 216 12.25 16.25 -27.87
N GLU A 217 13.12 17.16 -28.25
CA GLU A 217 12.93 18.10 -29.36
C GLU A 217 12.81 17.40 -30.74
N ASN A 218 13.25 16.16 -30.83
CA ASN A 218 13.17 15.30 -32.03
C ASN A 218 11.93 14.38 -32.00
N GLY A 219 11.11 14.45 -30.95
CA GLY A 219 9.93 13.62 -30.80
C GLY A 219 10.19 12.21 -30.30
N ASN A 220 11.35 11.94 -29.67
CA ASN A 220 11.69 10.65 -29.09
C ASN A 220 11.44 10.62 -27.59
N PHE A 221 11.26 9.43 -27.02
CA PHE A 221 11.09 9.28 -25.58
C PHE A 221 12.37 9.70 -24.83
N THR A 222 12.19 10.49 -23.78
CA THR A 222 13.32 10.93 -22.93
C THR A 222 12.95 10.85 -21.45
N GLN A 223 13.96 10.65 -20.61
CA GLN A 223 13.90 10.76 -19.16
C GLN A 223 14.93 11.78 -18.62
N GLU A 224 15.50 12.59 -19.50
CA GLU A 224 16.54 13.56 -19.11
C GLU A 224 16.04 14.64 -18.15
N ASN A 225 14.72 14.91 -18.16
CA ASN A 225 14.07 15.83 -17.22
C ASN A 225 13.91 15.22 -15.81
N PHE A 226 14.08 13.91 -15.63
CA PHE A 226 14.08 13.31 -14.31
C PHE A 226 15.43 13.48 -13.64
N GLN A 227 15.44 14.18 -12.51
CA GLN A 227 16.64 14.29 -11.68
C GLN A 227 16.85 12.98 -10.92
N ASP A 228 17.44 11.99 -11.57
CA ASP A 228 17.85 10.76 -10.92
C ASP A 228 19.25 10.95 -10.29
N ARG A 229 19.27 11.40 -9.04
CA ARG A 229 20.51 11.44 -8.26
C ARG A 229 20.97 10.07 -7.77
N ASN A 230 20.16 9.04 -7.94
CA ASN A 230 20.49 7.66 -7.61
C ASN A 230 21.13 6.88 -8.77
N ARG A 231 21.46 7.49 -9.89
CA ARG A 231 22.13 6.83 -11.05
C ARG A 231 23.53 6.27 -10.74
N HIS A 232 24.03 6.46 -9.54
CA HIS A 232 25.35 6.01 -9.12
C HIS A 232 25.34 4.78 -8.22
N LYS A 233 24.26 3.98 -8.23
CA LYS A 233 24.24 2.68 -7.56
C LYS A 233 24.02 1.53 -8.51
#